data_70c6ed73b2d69e6923fd152dd2eebf86
#
_entry.id   70c6ed73b2d69e6923fd152dd2eebf86
#
_cell.length_a   1.000
_cell.length_b   1.000
_cell.length_c   1.000
_cell.angle_alpha   90.00
_cell.angle_beta   90.00
_cell.angle_gamma   90.00
#
_symmetry.space_group_name_H-M   'P 1'
#
loop_
_entity.id
_entity.type
_entity.pdbx_description
1 polymer ?
#
loop_
_entity_poly.entity_id
_entity_poly.type
_entity_poly.pdbx_seq_one_letter_code
_entity_poly.pdbx_strand_id
1 'polypeptide(L)'
;MSNHIDFYFDIISPYAYIAHKKILKHKNIIFNYKPVYLGGLHKLAGIDSPAFNKYKLKNNINDCNLVSEKNNIEFKWNSNFPINSLNIMRGYISVSKDKQNDYLNCFF
;
A
#
# COMPACT_ATOMS: atom_id res chain seq x y z
N MET A 1 17.03 -21.17 8.78
CA MET A 1 16.77 -19.71 8.66
C MET A 1 15.36 -19.46 8.26
N SER A 2 14.64 -18.64 8.99
CA SER A 2 13.30 -18.25 8.61
C SER A 2 13.36 -17.17 7.53
N ASN A 3 12.62 -17.37 6.43
CA ASN A 3 12.48 -16.39 5.36
C ASN A 3 11.25 -15.50 5.64
N HIS A 4 11.32 -14.76 6.74
CA HIS A 4 10.24 -13.87 7.17
C HIS A 4 10.62 -12.41 6.90
N ILE A 5 9.68 -11.67 6.31
CA ILE A 5 9.84 -10.23 6.06
C ILE A 5 8.59 -9.52 6.60
N ASP A 6 8.81 -8.48 7.38
CA ASP A 6 7.73 -7.60 7.82
C ASP A 6 7.39 -6.61 6.72
N PHE A 7 6.14 -6.54 6.34
CA PHE A 7 5.64 -5.60 5.33
C PHE A 7 4.71 -4.58 6.00
N TYR A 8 5.23 -3.39 6.23
CA TYR A 8 4.46 -2.27 6.78
C TYR A 8 3.75 -1.57 5.63
N PHE A 9 2.43 -1.43 5.74
CA PHE A 9 1.63 -0.92 4.63
C PHE A 9 0.46 -0.06 5.09
N ASP A 10 0.02 0.81 4.19
CA ASP A 10 -1.26 1.49 4.24
C ASP A 10 -1.87 1.41 2.84
N ILE A 11 -3.16 1.12 2.75
CA ILE A 11 -3.85 0.95 1.45
C ILE A 11 -3.90 2.25 0.64
N ILE A 12 -3.66 3.40 1.26
CA ILE A 12 -3.58 4.66 0.54
C ILE A 12 -2.34 4.73 -0.38
N SER A 13 -1.30 3.97 -0.08
CA SER A 13 -0.05 4.03 -0.83
C SER A 13 -0.13 3.21 -2.12
N PRO A 14 0.01 3.84 -3.30
CA PRO A 14 0.09 3.09 -4.55
C PRO A 14 1.32 2.18 -4.61
N TYR A 15 2.41 2.56 -3.97
CA TYR A 15 3.60 1.71 -3.86
C TYR A 15 3.33 0.47 -3.02
N ALA A 16 2.54 0.59 -1.95
CA ALA A 16 2.14 -0.56 -1.14
C ALA A 16 1.27 -1.53 -1.96
N TYR A 17 0.38 -1.02 -2.81
CA TYR A 17 -0.40 -1.84 -3.72
C TYR A 17 0.50 -2.65 -4.66
N ILE A 18 1.46 -1.99 -5.29
CA ILE A 18 2.40 -2.65 -6.21
C ILE A 18 3.21 -3.71 -5.48
N ALA A 19 3.71 -3.38 -4.28
CA ALA A 19 4.44 -4.33 -3.44
C ALA A 19 3.58 -5.55 -3.09
N HIS A 20 2.32 -5.33 -2.71
CA HIS A 20 1.39 -6.41 -2.39
C HIS A 20 1.20 -7.36 -3.58
N LYS A 21 1.02 -6.82 -4.79
CA LYS A 21 0.89 -7.64 -6.00
C LYS A 21 2.17 -8.43 -6.31
N LYS A 22 3.33 -7.87 -6.03
CA LYS A 22 4.60 -8.58 -6.19
C LYS A 22 4.78 -9.66 -5.13
N ILE A 23 4.40 -9.40 -3.88
CA ILE A 23 4.46 -10.36 -2.78
C ILE A 23 3.68 -11.62 -3.12
N LEU A 24 2.52 -11.51 -3.74
CA LEU A 24 1.69 -12.66 -4.11
C LEU A 24 2.38 -13.63 -5.08
N LYS A 25 3.43 -13.18 -5.76
CA LYS A 25 4.22 -14.00 -6.68
C LYS A 25 5.37 -14.74 -5.98
N HIS A 26 5.69 -14.41 -4.74
CA HIS A 26 6.79 -15.01 -3.97
C HIS A 26 6.24 -16.00 -2.95
N LYS A 27 6.35 -17.29 -3.25
CA LYS A 27 5.79 -18.36 -2.39
C LYS A 27 6.75 -18.92 -1.36
N ASN A 28 8.05 -18.61 -1.49
CA ASN A 28 9.09 -19.13 -0.60
C ASN A 28 9.42 -18.18 0.57
N ILE A 29 8.76 -17.04 0.61
CA ILE A 29 8.98 -16.01 1.64
C ILE A 29 7.67 -15.77 2.37
N ILE A 30 7.75 -15.74 3.70
CA ILE A 30 6.58 -15.41 4.54
C ILE A 30 6.62 -13.91 4.82
N PHE A 31 5.58 -13.22 4.40
CA PHE A 31 5.44 -11.78 4.64
C PHE A 31 4.46 -11.57 5.79
N ASN A 32 4.95 -10.89 6.83
CA ASN A 32 4.13 -10.50 7.97
C ASN A 32 3.55 -9.11 7.68
N TYR A 33 2.26 -9.04 7.40
CA TYR A 33 1.58 -7.77 7.07
C TYR A 33 1.35 -6.97 8.35
N LYS A 34 1.95 -5.77 8.38
CA LYS A 34 1.90 -4.85 9.52
C LYS A 34 1.17 -3.57 9.10
N PRO A 35 -0.11 -3.40 9.44
CA PRO A 35 -0.84 -2.20 9.06
C PRO A 35 -0.30 -0.97 9.80
N VAL A 36 -0.19 0.14 9.06
CA VAL A 36 0.17 1.44 9.63
C VAL A 36 -0.79 2.49 9.09
N TYR A 37 -0.96 3.58 9.83
CA TYR A 37 -1.69 4.74 9.34
C TYR A 37 -0.67 5.79 8.87
N LEU A 38 -0.44 5.84 7.56
CA LEU A 38 0.60 6.65 6.96
C LEU A 38 0.38 8.15 7.20
N GLY A 39 -0.86 8.62 7.09
CA GLY A 39 -1.19 10.02 7.36
C GLY A 39 -0.84 10.44 8.78
N GLY A 40 -1.07 9.57 9.76
CA GLY A 40 -0.69 9.80 11.15
C GLY A 40 0.82 9.83 11.35
N LEU A 41 1.54 8.93 10.68
CA LEU A 41 3.01 8.90 10.72
C LEU A 41 3.62 10.17 10.15
N HIS A 42 3.12 10.64 9.01
CA HIS A 42 3.58 11.91 8.41
C HIS A 42 3.35 13.07 9.37
N LYS A 43 2.19 13.14 9.99
CA LYS A 43 1.85 14.22 10.94
C LYS A 43 2.78 14.22 12.15
N LEU A 44 3.03 13.04 12.73
CA LEU A 44 3.94 12.91 13.89
C LEU A 44 5.39 13.24 13.55
N ALA A 45 5.82 12.92 12.35
CA ALA A 45 7.19 13.19 11.89
C ALA A 45 7.37 14.62 11.37
N GLY A 46 6.30 15.40 11.26
CA GLY A 46 6.35 16.76 10.67
C GLY A 46 6.68 16.76 9.19
N ILE A 47 6.30 15.69 8.48
CA ILE A 47 6.57 15.52 7.05
C ILE A 47 5.29 15.73 6.26
N ASP A 48 5.39 16.52 5.18
CA ASP A 48 4.30 16.68 4.24
C ASP A 48 4.29 15.50 3.25
N SER A 49 3.11 14.93 3.05
CA SER A 49 2.95 13.86 2.07
C SER A 49 3.30 14.35 0.66
N PRO A 50 4.00 13.55 -0.15
CA PRO A 50 4.22 13.87 -1.57
C PRO A 50 2.92 14.14 -2.34
N ALA A 51 1.79 13.60 -1.89
CA ALA A 51 0.48 13.81 -2.49
C ALA A 51 0.04 15.28 -2.49
N PHE A 52 0.56 16.09 -1.57
CA PHE A 52 0.23 17.51 -1.48
C PHE A 52 1.21 18.40 -2.24
N ASN A 53 2.20 17.82 -2.91
CA ASN A 53 3.12 18.55 -3.79
C ASN A 53 2.84 18.14 -5.23
N LYS A 54 2.40 19.10 -6.03
CA LYS A 54 2.01 18.90 -7.43
C LYS A 54 3.07 18.16 -8.26
N TYR A 55 4.34 18.52 -8.10
CA TYR A 55 5.42 17.94 -8.90
C TYR A 55 5.80 16.54 -8.41
N LYS A 56 5.83 16.34 -7.09
CA LYS A 56 6.10 15.02 -6.50
C LYS A 56 4.97 14.04 -6.81
N LEU A 57 3.72 14.51 -6.75
CA LEU A 57 2.57 13.69 -7.10
C LEU A 57 2.63 13.23 -8.56
N LYS A 58 2.92 14.15 -9.47
CA LYS A 58 3.07 13.81 -10.90
C LYS A 58 4.17 12.78 -11.12
N ASN A 59 5.30 12.94 -10.46
CA ASN A 59 6.40 11.97 -10.53
C ASN A 59 5.99 10.61 -10.00
N ASN A 60 5.27 10.56 -8.87
CA ASN A 60 4.78 9.31 -8.30
C ASN A 60 3.80 8.59 -9.21
N ILE A 61 2.89 9.33 -9.84
CA ILE A 61 1.94 8.75 -10.80
C ILE A 61 2.68 8.11 -11.98
N ASN A 62 3.64 8.84 -12.56
CA ASN A 62 4.42 8.34 -13.68
C ASN A 62 5.25 7.11 -13.29
N ASP A 63 5.88 7.15 -12.12
CA ASP A 63 6.69 6.05 -11.60
C ASP A 63 5.84 4.80 -11.35
N CYS A 64 4.69 4.94 -10.71
CA CYS A 64 3.78 3.82 -10.44
C CYS A 64 3.26 3.20 -11.73
N ASN A 65 2.91 4.01 -12.73
CA ASN A 65 2.47 3.51 -14.03
C ASN A 65 3.59 2.73 -14.72
N LEU A 66 4.80 3.24 -14.70
CA LEU A 66 5.95 2.60 -15.33
C LEU A 66 6.31 1.28 -14.65
N VAL A 67 6.40 1.27 -13.33
CA VAL A 67 6.75 0.08 -12.56
C VAL A 67 5.67 -1.00 -12.70
N SER A 68 4.40 -0.61 -12.68
CA SER A 68 3.29 -1.54 -12.85
C SER A 68 3.29 -2.18 -14.22
N GLU A 69 3.52 -1.40 -15.28
CA GLU A 69 3.62 -1.90 -16.64
C GLU A 69 4.79 -2.88 -16.79
N LYS A 70 5.95 -2.51 -16.26
CA LYS A 70 7.14 -3.36 -16.31
C LYS A 70 6.95 -4.70 -15.61
N ASN A 71 6.15 -4.75 -14.55
CA ASN A 71 5.89 -5.96 -13.74
C ASN A 71 4.58 -6.66 -14.08
N ASN A 72 3.88 -6.25 -15.15
CA ASN A 72 2.58 -6.79 -15.56
C ASN A 72 1.55 -6.75 -14.43
N ILE A 73 1.52 -5.64 -13.69
CA ILE A 73 0.55 -5.40 -12.62
C ILE A 73 -0.53 -4.45 -13.15
N GLU A 74 -1.78 -4.85 -13.04
CA GLU A 74 -2.89 -3.97 -13.36
C GLU A 74 -2.93 -2.82 -12.35
N PHE A 75 -2.86 -1.59 -12.85
CA PHE A 75 -2.81 -0.39 -12.02
C PHE A 75 -3.64 0.72 -12.65
N LYS A 76 -4.54 1.28 -11.84
CA LYS A 76 -5.33 2.45 -12.22
C LYS A 76 -5.27 3.47 -11.11
N TRP A 77 -4.86 4.68 -11.42
CA TRP A 77 -4.80 5.75 -10.43
C TRP A 77 -6.20 6.14 -9.97
N ASN A 78 -6.40 6.19 -8.65
CA ASN A 78 -7.66 6.63 -8.07
C ASN A 78 -7.80 8.15 -8.22
N SER A 79 -8.82 8.60 -8.93
CA SER A 79 -9.08 10.02 -9.15
C SER A 79 -9.39 10.80 -7.87
N ASN A 80 -9.79 10.10 -6.80
CA ASN A 80 -10.06 10.70 -5.49
C ASN A 80 -8.83 10.70 -4.57
N PHE A 81 -7.68 10.28 -5.07
CA PHE A 81 -6.45 10.27 -4.29
C PHE A 81 -5.98 11.70 -3.95
N PRO A 82 -5.51 11.97 -2.72
CA PRO A 82 -5.43 11.04 -1.59
C PRO A 82 -6.76 10.91 -0.84
N ILE A 83 -7.01 9.72 -0.30
CA ILE A 83 -8.15 9.43 0.56
C ILE A 83 -7.72 9.31 2.02
N ASN A 84 -8.67 9.37 2.94
CA ASN A 84 -8.39 9.06 4.34
C ASN A 84 -8.59 7.55 4.56
N SER A 85 -7.49 6.83 4.78
CA SER A 85 -7.49 5.38 4.90
C SER A 85 -7.76 4.87 6.33
N LEU A 86 -7.90 5.74 7.31
CA LEU A 86 -7.94 5.35 8.72
C LEU A 86 -9.00 4.27 9.02
N ASN A 87 -10.23 4.48 8.57
CA ASN A 87 -11.30 3.53 8.84
C ASN A 87 -11.10 2.20 8.12
N ILE A 88 -10.54 2.23 6.91
CA ILE A 88 -10.24 1.02 6.15
C ILE A 88 -9.14 0.22 6.85
N MET A 89 -8.10 0.89 7.36
CA MET A 89 -7.02 0.23 8.09
C MET A 89 -7.49 -0.33 9.43
N ARG A 90 -8.39 0.37 10.11
CA ARG A 90 -9.04 -0.16 11.33
C ARG A 90 -9.86 -1.40 11.02
N GLY A 91 -10.58 -1.40 9.90
CA GLY A 91 -11.34 -2.56 9.44
C GLY A 91 -10.45 -3.77 9.19
N TYR A 92 -9.27 -3.57 8.62
CA TYR A 92 -8.30 -4.64 8.39
C TYR A 92 -7.95 -5.36 9.70
N ILE A 93 -7.70 -4.61 10.76
CA ILE A 93 -7.35 -5.19 12.07
C ILE A 93 -8.51 -5.97 12.67
N SER A 94 -9.75 -5.55 12.39
CA SER A 94 -10.96 -6.13 12.98
C SER A 94 -11.39 -7.46 12.35
N VAL A 95 -10.95 -7.75 11.12
CA VAL A 95 -11.31 -9.02 10.47
C VAL A 95 -10.39 -10.15 10.93
N SER A 96 -10.89 -11.38 10.88
CA SER A 96 -10.11 -12.56 11.24
C SER A 96 -8.91 -12.72 10.29
N LYS A 97 -7.83 -13.27 10.82
CA LYS A 97 -6.56 -13.38 10.12
C LYS A 97 -6.68 -14.09 8.76
N ASP A 98 -7.52 -15.11 8.69
CA ASP A 98 -7.75 -15.89 7.47
C ASP A 98 -8.50 -15.11 6.38
N LYS A 99 -9.19 -14.01 6.74
CA LYS A 99 -9.94 -13.16 5.81
C LYS A 99 -9.23 -11.85 5.46
N GLN A 100 -8.08 -11.58 6.07
CA GLN A 100 -7.37 -10.32 5.86
C GLN A 100 -6.89 -10.13 4.43
N ASN A 101 -6.44 -11.19 3.76
CA ASN A 101 -6.04 -11.11 2.36
C ASN A 101 -7.21 -10.77 1.45
N ASP A 102 -8.38 -11.37 1.66
CA ASP A 102 -9.58 -11.05 0.88
C ASP A 102 -10.00 -9.61 1.11
N TYR A 103 -9.92 -9.12 2.35
CA TYR A 103 -10.19 -7.74 2.69
C TYR A 103 -9.27 -6.78 1.91
N LEU A 104 -7.96 -7.04 1.90
CA LEU A 104 -7.00 -6.22 1.17
C LEU A 104 -7.27 -6.22 -0.33
N ASN A 105 -7.61 -7.37 -0.90
CA ASN A 105 -7.89 -7.49 -2.32
C ASN A 105 -9.15 -6.71 -2.74
N CYS A 106 -10.04 -6.41 -1.80
CA CYS A 106 -11.20 -5.55 -2.08
C CYS A 106 -10.84 -4.07 -2.13
N PHE A 107 -9.85 -3.64 -1.34
CA PHE A 107 -9.52 -2.21 -1.21
C PHE A 107 -8.27 -1.77 -1.97
N PHE A 108 -7.37 -2.68 -2.24
CA PHE A 108 -6.22 -2.37 -3.08
C PHE A 108 -6.56 -2.24 -4.55
#